data_59f818ea01440b0f2d232752ffe5d556
#
_entry.id   59f818ea01440b0f2d232752ffe5d556
#
_cell.length_a   1.000
_cell.length_b   1.000
_cell.length_c   1.000
_cell.angle_alpha   90.00
_cell.angle_beta   90.00
_cell.angle_gamma   90.00
#
_symmetry.space_group_name_H-M   'P 1'
#
loop_
_entity.id
_entity.type
_entity.pdbx_description
1 polymer ?
#
loop_
_entity_poly.entity_id
_entity_poly.type
_entity_poly.pdbx_seq_one_letter_code
_entity_poly.pdbx_strand_id
1 'polypeptide(L)'
;MAFSDVFARGVAVIGSAAILARRWGATPHVPAIGGSPTIPEGKPQGIPTLKMPTAKGWSGGQTPVAAPGLKVNAFAAGLKHPRWIHVLPNGDVLTAEALQDFGKVRSAFDYAMFSTMKRAAAVGPSPNRITLLRDADGDGAAEVREVYRAGLRQPFGMALVGDTFYVGNTDGILAFPFVPGATRLEGEGRRIAEFKPGGHWTRSLLASPDGKRLYAGVGSLTNIADQGMAAEEGRAAVWEVDLETGAARVFAGGLRNPVGLAWEPGTETLWTVVNERDGLGDETPPDYLTSVREGGFYGWPYCYWGQTVDDRVKQDAKQVATALTPDYALGGHTASLGLCWLPAGYFPGWPEGMAIGQHGSWNRSNLSGYRVIFVPFADGKPSGEAPRDILSGFLSPDEKDSWGRPVGVTPGPDGSLLVADDVGDVIWRVTAA
;
A
#
# COMPACT_ATOMS: atom_id res chain seq x y z
N MET A 1 3.18 -20.41 -0.45
CA MET A 1 2.28 -20.83 0.64
C MET A 1 1.32 -19.67 0.90
N ALA A 2 0.05 -19.94 0.96
CA ALA A 2 -0.99 -18.93 0.94
C ALA A 2 -1.23 -18.32 2.32
N PHE A 3 -1.89 -17.18 2.35
CA PHE A 3 -2.41 -16.48 3.52
C PHE A 3 -3.16 -17.41 4.53
N SER A 4 -3.64 -18.57 4.06
CA SER A 4 -4.30 -19.61 4.87
C SER A 4 -3.41 -20.23 5.95
N ASP A 5 -2.09 -20.25 5.77
CA ASP A 5 -1.19 -20.89 6.73
C ASP A 5 -0.92 -20.02 7.97
N VAL A 6 -1.17 -18.72 7.87
CA VAL A 6 -1.01 -17.76 8.97
C VAL A 6 -2.12 -17.90 10.00
N PHE A 7 -3.34 -18.26 9.55
CA PHE A 7 -4.51 -18.44 10.42
C PHE A 7 -4.69 -19.85 10.97
N ALA A 8 -4.16 -20.88 10.30
CA ALA A 8 -4.46 -22.28 10.60
C ALA A 8 -3.86 -22.79 11.92
N ARG A 9 -2.79 -22.17 12.43
CA ARG A 9 -2.15 -22.63 13.68
C ARG A 9 -2.71 -22.01 14.96
N GLY A 10 -3.47 -20.91 14.85
CA GLY A 10 -4.13 -20.26 16.01
C GLY A 10 -5.50 -20.82 16.37
N VAL A 11 -6.10 -21.67 15.55
CA VAL A 11 -7.51 -22.08 15.69
C VAL A 11 -7.70 -23.61 15.74
N ALA A 12 -6.65 -24.37 16.07
CA ALA A 12 -6.73 -25.84 16.11
C ALA A 12 -7.58 -26.44 17.26
N VAL A 13 -8.23 -25.62 18.09
CA VAL A 13 -9.18 -26.10 19.10
C VAL A 13 -10.35 -25.14 19.18
N ILE A 14 -11.42 -25.36 18.45
CA ILE A 14 -12.79 -25.09 18.88
C ILE A 14 -13.76 -25.70 17.84
N GLY A 15 -14.40 -26.80 18.25
CA GLY A 15 -15.63 -27.28 17.65
C GLY A 15 -16.75 -26.29 17.90
N SER A 16 -17.58 -26.10 16.87
CA SER A 16 -18.92 -25.49 16.90
C SER A 16 -19.22 -24.53 18.06
N ALA A 17 -18.85 -23.25 17.95
CA ALA A 17 -19.37 -22.22 18.85
C ALA A 17 -19.92 -21.07 18.00
N ALA A 18 -21.18 -20.75 18.24
CA ALA A 18 -21.88 -19.61 17.68
C ALA A 18 -21.08 -18.34 17.89
N ILE A 19 -20.96 -17.52 16.83
CA ILE A 19 -20.37 -16.20 16.89
C ILE A 19 -21.26 -15.31 17.76
N LEU A 20 -20.95 -15.22 19.03
CA LEU A 20 -21.49 -14.22 19.94
C LEU A 20 -20.66 -12.95 19.76
N ALA A 21 -21.19 -11.98 19.02
CA ALA A 21 -20.69 -10.61 19.00
C ALA A 21 -20.78 -10.03 20.42
N ARG A 22 -19.72 -10.12 21.21
CA ARG A 22 -19.59 -9.35 22.44
C ARG A 22 -19.30 -7.90 22.07
N ARG A 23 -20.28 -7.04 22.24
CA ARG A 23 -20.08 -5.58 22.36
C ARG A 23 -19.22 -5.34 23.60
N TRP A 24 -17.94 -5.08 23.41
CA TRP A 24 -17.11 -4.49 24.44
C TRP A 24 -17.42 -3.01 24.45
N GLY A 25 -17.62 -2.45 25.66
CA GLY A 25 -17.90 -1.03 25.83
C GLY A 25 -16.81 -0.21 25.14
N ALA A 26 -17.23 0.70 24.27
CA ALA A 26 -16.34 1.59 23.56
C ALA A 26 -15.67 2.52 24.58
N THR A 27 -14.38 2.29 24.87
CA THR A 27 -13.52 3.32 25.47
C THR A 27 -13.45 4.47 24.46
N PRO A 28 -13.48 5.74 24.89
CA PRO A 28 -13.30 6.87 23.98
C PRO A 28 -12.00 6.67 23.20
N HIS A 29 -12.14 6.59 21.90
CA HIS A 29 -11.09 6.18 20.99
C HIS A 29 -10.29 7.41 20.59
N VAL A 30 -9.06 7.53 21.05
CA VAL A 30 -8.09 8.49 20.52
C VAL A 30 -7.19 7.75 19.53
N PRO A 31 -7.34 7.96 18.22
CA PRO A 31 -6.49 7.29 17.26
C PRO A 31 -5.02 7.71 17.45
N ALA A 32 -4.10 6.75 17.36
CA ALA A 32 -2.68 7.03 17.37
C ALA A 32 -2.27 7.67 16.04
N ILE A 33 -2.36 9.01 15.96
CA ILE A 33 -2.04 9.82 14.77
C ILE A 33 -1.09 10.94 15.15
N GLY A 34 -0.12 11.23 14.28
CA GLY A 34 0.81 12.34 14.44
C GLY A 34 2.24 11.94 14.76
N GLY A 35 3.13 12.93 14.92
CA GLY A 35 4.55 12.71 15.16
C GLY A 35 4.90 12.27 16.59
N SER A 36 3.99 12.49 17.54
CA SER A 36 4.17 12.09 18.96
C SER A 36 2.86 11.50 19.50
N PRO A 37 2.35 10.42 18.90
CA PRO A 37 1.08 9.84 19.30
C PRO A 37 1.20 9.13 20.66
N THR A 38 0.10 9.07 21.41
CA THR A 38 -0.02 8.11 22.50
C THR A 38 -0.37 6.75 21.92
N ILE A 39 0.52 5.76 22.05
CA ILE A 39 0.28 4.39 21.61
C ILE A 39 -0.46 3.65 22.71
N PRO A 40 -1.70 3.18 22.48
CA PRO A 40 -2.39 2.36 23.45
C PRO A 40 -1.65 1.04 23.70
N GLU A 41 -1.79 0.49 24.91
CA GLU A 41 -1.28 -0.84 25.19
C GLU A 41 -1.89 -1.89 24.26
N GLY A 42 -1.04 -2.73 23.70
CA GLY A 42 -1.47 -3.81 22.81
C GLY A 42 -2.32 -4.82 23.57
N LYS A 43 -3.47 -5.20 23.01
CA LYS A 43 -4.37 -6.22 23.58
C LYS A 43 -4.33 -7.46 22.68
N PRO A 44 -3.48 -8.47 23.00
CA PRO A 44 -3.38 -9.67 22.21
C PRO A 44 -4.73 -10.34 21.99
N GLN A 45 -5.08 -10.56 20.72
CA GLN A 45 -6.34 -11.18 20.32
C GLN A 45 -6.13 -12.67 20.05
N GLY A 46 -6.80 -13.56 20.79
CA GLY A 46 -6.79 -14.99 20.52
C GLY A 46 -7.53 -15.33 19.21
N ILE A 47 -8.60 -14.60 18.92
CA ILE A 47 -9.32 -14.63 17.64
C ILE A 47 -9.29 -13.19 17.11
N PRO A 48 -8.68 -12.95 15.95
CA PRO A 48 -8.63 -11.62 15.36
C PRO A 48 -10.04 -11.08 15.07
N THR A 49 -10.24 -9.79 15.29
CA THR A 49 -11.44 -9.10 14.80
C THR A 49 -11.43 -9.17 13.27
N LEU A 50 -12.54 -9.64 12.69
CA LEU A 50 -12.70 -9.74 11.25
C LEU A 50 -13.93 -8.95 10.82
N LYS A 51 -13.71 -7.83 10.12
CA LYS A 51 -14.78 -7.02 9.54
C LYS A 51 -14.36 -6.60 8.15
N MET A 52 -14.96 -7.21 7.14
CA MET A 52 -14.71 -6.90 5.73
C MET A 52 -15.99 -6.42 5.07
N PRO A 53 -16.07 -5.19 4.58
CA PRO A 53 -17.22 -4.72 3.83
C PRO A 53 -17.34 -5.49 2.51
N THR A 54 -18.57 -5.60 2.02
CA THR A 54 -18.82 -6.18 0.70
C THR A 54 -18.42 -5.18 -0.37
N ALA A 55 -17.57 -5.60 -1.31
CA ALA A 55 -17.22 -4.79 -2.48
C ALA A 55 -18.43 -4.63 -3.41
N LYS A 56 -18.86 -3.40 -3.63
CA LYS A 56 -19.98 -3.05 -4.51
C LYS A 56 -19.52 -2.33 -5.78
N GLY A 57 -18.44 -1.58 -5.70
CA GLY A 57 -18.06 -0.65 -6.75
C GLY A 57 -18.98 0.55 -6.85
N TRP A 58 -18.62 1.50 -7.68
CA TRP A 58 -19.38 2.72 -7.93
C TRP A 58 -20.48 2.47 -8.97
N SER A 59 -21.65 3.06 -8.76
CA SER A 59 -22.80 2.93 -9.68
C SER A 59 -23.58 4.24 -9.75
N GLY A 60 -24.37 4.40 -10.81
CA GLY A 60 -25.30 5.54 -10.92
C GLY A 60 -24.66 6.93 -10.90
N GLY A 61 -23.40 7.05 -11.34
CA GLY A 61 -22.67 8.32 -11.34
C GLY A 61 -22.11 8.74 -9.97
N GLN A 62 -22.09 7.82 -9.01
CA GLN A 62 -21.46 8.07 -7.70
C GLN A 62 -19.95 8.27 -7.84
N THR A 63 -19.40 9.14 -7.01
CA THR A 63 -17.96 9.42 -6.90
C THR A 63 -17.54 9.49 -5.43
N PRO A 64 -16.26 9.36 -5.12
CA PRO A 64 -15.74 9.76 -3.82
C PRO A 64 -16.07 11.22 -3.52
N VAL A 65 -16.04 11.58 -2.25
CA VAL A 65 -16.25 12.96 -1.78
C VAL A 65 -14.89 13.65 -1.75
N ALA A 66 -14.71 14.67 -2.58
CA ALA A 66 -13.50 15.49 -2.58
C ALA A 66 -13.55 16.52 -1.42
N ALA A 67 -12.38 16.89 -0.91
CA ALA A 67 -12.26 17.96 0.09
C ALA A 67 -12.79 19.31 -0.44
N PRO A 68 -13.22 20.22 0.43
CA PRO A 68 -13.63 21.57 0.02
C PRO A 68 -12.57 22.28 -0.83
N GLY A 69 -12.98 22.86 -1.96
CA GLY A 69 -12.09 23.48 -2.95
C GLY A 69 -11.43 22.51 -3.93
N LEU A 70 -11.76 21.21 -3.84
CA LEU A 70 -11.35 20.19 -4.80
C LEU A 70 -12.58 19.60 -5.51
N LYS A 71 -12.34 19.03 -6.68
CA LYS A 71 -13.32 18.24 -7.44
C LYS A 71 -12.71 16.92 -7.86
N VAL A 72 -13.56 15.91 -8.09
CA VAL A 72 -13.14 14.57 -8.51
C VAL A 72 -13.99 14.12 -9.70
N ASN A 73 -13.33 13.52 -10.68
CA ASN A 73 -13.96 12.81 -11.79
C ASN A 73 -13.21 11.50 -12.07
N ALA A 74 -13.87 10.58 -12.79
CA ALA A 74 -13.18 9.39 -13.26
C ALA A 74 -12.24 9.78 -14.42
N PHE A 75 -10.95 9.47 -14.30
CA PHE A 75 -9.98 9.52 -15.39
C PHE A 75 -10.15 8.30 -16.31
N ALA A 76 -10.32 7.12 -15.73
CA ALA A 76 -10.62 5.89 -16.46
C ALA A 76 -11.42 4.94 -15.58
N ALA A 77 -12.53 4.40 -16.09
CA ALA A 77 -13.38 3.44 -15.39
C ALA A 77 -13.43 2.10 -16.12
N GLY A 78 -13.91 1.02 -15.45
CA GLY A 78 -14.02 -0.32 -16.05
C GLY A 78 -12.66 -1.00 -16.26
N LEU A 79 -11.67 -0.64 -15.47
CA LEU A 79 -10.39 -1.33 -15.37
C LEU A 79 -10.59 -2.69 -14.67
N LYS A 80 -9.51 -3.38 -14.35
CA LYS A 80 -9.55 -4.65 -13.63
C LYS A 80 -8.59 -4.60 -12.45
N HIS A 81 -9.10 -4.17 -11.30
CA HIS A 81 -8.36 -4.08 -10.04
C HIS A 81 -7.06 -3.26 -10.18
N PRO A 82 -7.15 -1.97 -10.56
CA PRO A 82 -5.99 -1.09 -10.74
C PRO A 82 -5.33 -0.84 -9.39
N ARG A 83 -4.02 -1.03 -9.32
CA ARG A 83 -3.28 -0.94 -8.04
C ARG A 83 -2.28 0.20 -8.01
N TRP A 84 -1.48 0.34 -9.04
CA TRP A 84 -0.39 1.31 -9.07
C TRP A 84 -0.43 2.13 -10.33
N ILE A 85 0.03 3.37 -10.24
CA ILE A 85 0.00 4.33 -11.34
C ILE A 85 1.42 4.81 -11.60
N HIS A 86 1.77 4.97 -12.86
CA HIS A 86 3.00 5.61 -13.31
C HIS A 86 2.69 6.52 -14.50
N VAL A 87 3.13 7.78 -14.41
CA VAL A 87 2.94 8.75 -15.50
C VAL A 87 4.22 8.82 -16.33
N LEU A 88 4.10 8.57 -17.63
CA LEU A 88 5.19 8.65 -18.58
C LEU A 88 5.50 10.12 -18.95
N PRO A 89 6.72 10.43 -19.43
CA PRO A 89 7.10 11.82 -19.77
C PRO A 89 6.23 12.49 -20.84
N ASN A 90 5.55 11.70 -21.68
CA ASN A 90 4.63 12.21 -22.70
C ASN A 90 3.18 12.40 -22.17
N GLY A 91 2.95 12.21 -20.88
CA GLY A 91 1.64 12.34 -20.26
C GLY A 91 0.79 11.06 -20.25
N ASP A 92 1.21 9.98 -20.90
CA ASP A 92 0.49 8.69 -20.81
C ASP A 92 0.52 8.17 -19.37
N VAL A 93 -0.61 7.61 -18.94
CA VAL A 93 -0.78 7.04 -17.61
C VAL A 93 -0.78 5.53 -17.71
N LEU A 94 0.14 4.89 -17.00
CA LEU A 94 0.20 3.44 -16.88
C LEU A 94 -0.42 3.00 -15.57
N THR A 95 -1.26 1.96 -15.60
CA THR A 95 -1.79 1.35 -14.39
C THR A 95 -1.48 -0.14 -14.34
N ALA A 96 -0.93 -0.59 -13.20
CA ALA A 96 -0.75 -2.01 -12.92
C ALA A 96 -2.06 -2.60 -12.42
N GLU A 97 -2.57 -3.61 -13.12
CA GLU A 97 -3.77 -4.34 -12.77
C GLU A 97 -3.38 -5.72 -12.25
N ALA A 98 -3.57 -5.94 -10.95
CA ALA A 98 -3.17 -7.17 -10.29
C ALA A 98 -4.00 -7.42 -9.03
N LEU A 99 -4.21 -8.70 -8.72
CA LEU A 99 -4.97 -9.14 -7.57
C LEU A 99 -4.21 -10.25 -6.84
N GLN A 100 -4.43 -10.36 -5.54
CA GLN A 100 -3.82 -11.40 -4.73
C GLN A 100 -4.39 -12.77 -5.08
N ASP A 101 -3.50 -13.76 -5.25
CA ASP A 101 -3.88 -15.17 -5.34
C ASP A 101 -4.11 -15.73 -3.93
N PHE A 102 -5.26 -16.33 -3.69
CA PHE A 102 -5.56 -16.98 -2.42
C PHE A 102 -4.78 -18.30 -2.23
N GLY A 103 -4.34 -18.88 -3.32
CA GLY A 103 -3.75 -20.21 -3.32
C GLY A 103 -4.79 -21.34 -3.26
N LYS A 104 -4.43 -22.50 -2.69
CA LYS A 104 -5.31 -23.68 -2.66
C LYS A 104 -6.20 -23.69 -1.42
N VAL A 105 -7.51 -23.80 -1.62
CA VAL A 105 -8.49 -24.07 -0.56
C VAL A 105 -8.38 -25.53 -0.17
N ARG A 106 -8.03 -25.81 1.09
CA ARG A 106 -7.78 -27.17 1.59
C ARG A 106 -8.68 -27.59 2.76
N SER A 107 -9.40 -26.63 3.34
CA SER A 107 -10.28 -26.84 4.50
C SER A 107 -11.57 -26.05 4.40
N ALA A 108 -12.58 -26.38 5.22
CA ALA A 108 -13.79 -25.59 5.33
C ALA A 108 -13.52 -24.17 5.82
N PHE A 109 -12.50 -23.99 6.66
CA PHE A 109 -12.06 -22.69 7.13
C PHE A 109 -11.45 -21.86 5.97
N ASP A 110 -10.55 -22.45 5.17
CA ASP A 110 -10.01 -21.79 3.97
C ASP A 110 -11.12 -21.37 3.02
N TYR A 111 -12.16 -22.21 2.85
CA TYR A 111 -13.30 -21.87 2.02
C TYR A 111 -14.09 -20.66 2.56
N ALA A 112 -14.33 -20.61 3.87
CA ALA A 112 -15.01 -19.49 4.50
C ALA A 112 -14.20 -18.19 4.36
N MET A 113 -12.88 -18.24 4.58
CA MET A 113 -11.97 -17.11 4.39
C MET A 113 -11.93 -16.67 2.93
N PHE A 114 -11.75 -17.61 2.00
CA PHE A 114 -11.78 -17.32 0.57
C PHE A 114 -13.08 -16.63 0.15
N SER A 115 -14.21 -17.14 0.60
CA SER A 115 -15.54 -16.59 0.30
C SER A 115 -15.70 -15.16 0.83
N THR A 116 -15.20 -14.91 2.05
CA THR A 116 -15.21 -13.57 2.66
C THR A 116 -14.30 -12.61 1.93
N MET A 117 -13.05 -13.00 1.63
CA MET A 117 -12.10 -12.20 0.90
C MET A 117 -12.55 -11.94 -0.55
N LYS A 118 -13.15 -12.94 -1.20
CA LYS A 118 -13.73 -12.79 -2.55
C LYS A 118 -14.88 -11.78 -2.56
N ARG A 119 -15.77 -11.82 -1.54
CA ARG A 119 -16.85 -10.84 -1.40
C ARG A 119 -16.33 -9.41 -1.21
N ALA A 120 -15.19 -9.26 -0.56
CA ALA A 120 -14.49 -7.99 -0.38
C ALA A 120 -13.59 -7.61 -1.57
N ALA A 121 -13.62 -8.36 -2.69
CA ALA A 121 -12.75 -8.23 -3.85
C ALA A 121 -11.24 -8.24 -3.51
N ALA A 122 -10.84 -8.87 -2.40
CA ALA A 122 -9.45 -8.93 -1.96
C ALA A 122 -8.66 -10.06 -2.60
N VAL A 123 -9.32 -11.05 -3.20
CA VAL A 123 -8.70 -12.22 -3.86
C VAL A 123 -9.51 -12.65 -5.09
N GLY A 124 -8.82 -13.19 -6.09
CA GLY A 124 -9.45 -13.68 -7.31
C GLY A 124 -8.43 -13.90 -8.43
N PRO A 125 -8.90 -14.16 -9.67
CA PRO A 125 -8.03 -14.22 -10.83
C PRO A 125 -7.35 -12.86 -11.05
N SER A 126 -6.03 -12.84 -11.04
CA SER A 126 -5.25 -11.62 -11.28
C SER A 126 -5.17 -11.30 -12.77
N PRO A 127 -5.43 -10.07 -13.20
CA PRO A 127 -5.26 -9.63 -14.60
C PRO A 127 -3.81 -9.72 -15.07
N ASN A 128 -2.84 -9.52 -14.16
CA ASN A 128 -1.40 -9.68 -14.43
C ASN A 128 -0.91 -8.86 -15.62
N ARG A 129 -1.33 -7.60 -15.73
CA ARG A 129 -1.01 -6.71 -16.83
C ARG A 129 -0.76 -5.27 -16.38
N ILE A 130 -0.16 -4.50 -17.28
CA ILE A 130 -0.12 -3.04 -17.23
C ILE A 130 -0.99 -2.52 -18.38
N THR A 131 -1.86 -1.57 -18.10
CA THR A 131 -2.72 -0.89 -19.08
C THR A 131 -2.23 0.55 -19.26
N LEU A 132 -2.11 0.99 -20.51
CA LEU A 132 -1.87 2.37 -20.89
C LEU A 132 -3.20 3.09 -21.07
N LEU A 133 -3.26 4.29 -20.52
CA LEU A 133 -4.38 5.21 -20.58
C LEU A 133 -3.86 6.55 -21.14
N ARG A 134 -4.54 7.14 -22.09
CA ARG A 134 -4.20 8.44 -22.65
C ARG A 134 -5.46 9.29 -22.77
N ASP A 135 -5.39 10.47 -22.20
CA ASP A 135 -6.33 11.57 -22.46
C ASP A 135 -5.85 12.26 -23.73
N ALA A 136 -6.57 12.05 -24.83
CA ALA A 136 -6.12 12.48 -26.16
C ALA A 136 -6.62 13.88 -26.50
N ASP A 137 -7.72 14.33 -25.90
CA ASP A 137 -8.32 15.64 -26.16
C ASP A 137 -8.15 16.64 -24.99
N GLY A 138 -7.61 16.20 -23.86
CA GLY A 138 -7.28 17.04 -22.72
C GLY A 138 -8.47 17.37 -21.82
N ASP A 139 -9.54 16.57 -21.86
CA ASP A 139 -10.75 16.84 -21.06
C ASP A 139 -10.66 16.25 -19.64
N GLY A 140 -9.63 15.49 -19.33
CA GLY A 140 -9.37 14.87 -18.03
C GLY A 140 -9.98 13.48 -17.89
N ALA A 141 -10.32 12.83 -19.00
CA ALA A 141 -10.70 11.43 -19.09
C ALA A 141 -9.86 10.72 -20.17
N ALA A 142 -9.62 9.44 -20.04
CA ALA A 142 -8.80 8.69 -20.99
C ALA A 142 -9.66 7.98 -22.04
N GLU A 143 -9.57 8.41 -23.31
CA GLU A 143 -10.25 7.76 -24.45
C GLU A 143 -9.44 6.57 -24.96
N VAL A 144 -8.10 6.65 -24.93
CA VAL A 144 -7.25 5.56 -25.38
C VAL A 144 -6.96 4.61 -24.22
N ARG A 145 -7.21 3.33 -24.45
CA ARG A 145 -6.92 2.26 -23.50
C ARG A 145 -6.30 1.09 -24.23
N GLU A 146 -5.05 0.79 -23.93
CA GLU A 146 -4.31 -0.31 -24.54
C GLU A 146 -3.65 -1.19 -23.48
N VAL A 147 -3.54 -2.50 -23.75
CA VAL A 147 -2.74 -3.38 -22.92
C VAL A 147 -1.27 -3.11 -23.21
N TYR A 148 -0.62 -2.36 -22.31
CA TYR A 148 0.79 -1.99 -22.46
C TYR A 148 1.73 -3.19 -22.30
N ARG A 149 1.47 -4.04 -21.28
CA ARG A 149 2.18 -5.32 -21.10
C ARG A 149 1.29 -6.34 -20.41
N ALA A 150 1.20 -7.54 -20.96
CA ALA A 150 0.54 -8.69 -20.34
C ALA A 150 1.54 -9.78 -19.93
N GLY A 151 1.05 -10.83 -19.28
CA GLY A 151 1.87 -11.99 -18.91
C GLY A 151 2.88 -11.73 -17.78
N LEU A 152 2.65 -10.69 -17.00
CA LEU A 152 3.43 -10.37 -15.81
C LEU A 152 2.99 -11.25 -14.61
N ARG A 153 3.72 -11.16 -13.51
CA ARG A 153 3.38 -11.91 -12.30
C ARG A 153 3.05 -10.96 -11.16
N GLN A 154 1.75 -10.65 -11.01
CA GLN A 154 1.27 -9.66 -10.04
C GLN A 154 2.09 -8.37 -10.09
N PRO A 155 2.09 -7.64 -11.23
CA PRO A 155 2.84 -6.39 -11.36
C PRO A 155 2.30 -5.36 -10.38
N PHE A 156 3.20 -4.51 -9.85
CA PHE A 156 2.83 -3.43 -8.95
C PHE A 156 3.62 -2.17 -9.26
N GLY A 157 4.85 -2.03 -8.76
CA GLY A 157 5.68 -0.86 -8.98
C GLY A 157 6.18 -0.75 -10.42
N MET A 158 6.31 0.49 -10.88
CA MET A 158 6.83 0.84 -12.19
C MET A 158 7.81 2.01 -12.04
N ALA A 159 8.89 2.00 -12.81
CA ALA A 159 9.83 3.11 -12.88
C ALA A 159 10.43 3.22 -14.29
N LEU A 160 10.68 4.43 -14.75
CA LEU A 160 11.39 4.70 -15.99
C LEU A 160 12.72 5.39 -15.66
N VAL A 161 13.84 4.83 -16.13
CA VAL A 161 15.16 5.44 -16.01
C VAL A 161 15.84 5.40 -17.37
N GLY A 162 16.08 6.57 -17.94
CA GLY A 162 16.59 6.70 -19.31
C GLY A 162 15.67 6.01 -20.32
N ASP A 163 16.20 5.05 -21.04
CA ASP A 163 15.52 4.24 -22.04
C ASP A 163 15.11 2.84 -21.53
N THR A 164 15.06 2.65 -20.22
CA THR A 164 14.73 1.37 -19.60
C THR A 164 13.51 1.50 -18.66
N PHE A 165 12.49 0.70 -18.93
CA PHE A 165 11.28 0.62 -18.12
C PHE A 165 11.33 -0.59 -17.18
N TYR A 166 11.16 -0.35 -15.90
CA TYR A 166 11.25 -1.36 -14.84
C TYR A 166 9.87 -1.70 -14.29
N VAL A 167 9.63 -2.99 -14.06
CA VAL A 167 8.37 -3.51 -13.50
C VAL A 167 8.68 -4.38 -12.28
N GLY A 168 8.11 -4.01 -11.14
CA GLY A 168 8.12 -4.80 -9.92
C GLY A 168 7.04 -5.87 -9.96
N ASN A 169 7.44 -7.13 -10.15
CA ASN A 169 6.60 -8.32 -9.99
C ASN A 169 6.77 -8.92 -8.61
N THR A 170 5.82 -9.73 -8.16
CA THR A 170 5.89 -10.36 -6.83
C THR A 170 7.17 -11.18 -6.60
N ASP A 171 7.80 -11.66 -7.66
CA ASP A 171 9.02 -12.51 -7.65
C ASP A 171 10.29 -11.79 -8.09
N GLY A 172 10.26 -10.49 -8.32
CA GLY A 172 11.45 -9.73 -8.70
C GLY A 172 11.18 -8.53 -9.58
N ILE A 173 12.25 -7.92 -10.11
CA ILE A 173 12.19 -6.76 -10.98
C ILE A 173 12.59 -7.18 -12.40
N LEU A 174 11.76 -6.82 -13.37
CA LEU A 174 12.03 -6.96 -14.80
C LEU A 174 12.36 -5.59 -15.42
N ALA A 175 13.38 -5.56 -16.27
CA ALA A 175 13.79 -4.41 -17.08
C ALA A 175 13.44 -4.65 -18.55
N PHE A 176 12.84 -3.66 -19.21
CA PHE A 176 12.44 -3.69 -20.61
C PHE A 176 12.99 -2.48 -21.35
N PRO A 177 13.34 -2.60 -22.65
CA PRO A 177 13.61 -1.43 -23.48
C PRO A 177 12.38 -0.53 -23.54
N PHE A 178 12.56 0.77 -23.32
CA PHE A 178 11.47 1.76 -23.42
C PHE A 178 11.56 2.51 -24.75
N VAL A 179 10.45 2.61 -25.44
CA VAL A 179 10.33 3.41 -26.67
C VAL A 179 9.33 4.55 -26.41
N PRO A 180 9.76 5.81 -26.45
CA PRO A 180 8.86 6.95 -26.24
C PRO A 180 7.66 6.94 -27.17
N GLY A 181 6.45 7.14 -26.62
CA GLY A 181 5.20 7.18 -27.39
C GLY A 181 4.64 5.82 -27.81
N ALA A 182 5.36 4.72 -27.57
CA ALA A 182 4.84 3.38 -27.84
C ALA A 182 3.67 3.06 -26.90
N THR A 183 2.61 2.48 -27.47
CA THR A 183 1.42 2.03 -26.71
C THR A 183 1.56 0.61 -26.17
N ARG A 184 2.68 -0.05 -26.45
CA ARG A 184 3.02 -1.41 -25.98
C ARG A 184 4.47 -1.51 -25.57
N LEU A 185 4.71 -2.27 -24.51
CA LEU A 185 6.05 -2.59 -24.01
C LEU A 185 6.47 -3.94 -24.62
N GLU A 186 7.33 -3.86 -25.60
CA GLU A 186 7.80 -5.01 -26.39
C GLU A 186 9.05 -5.67 -25.76
N GLY A 187 9.44 -6.80 -26.31
CA GLY A 187 10.63 -7.54 -25.93
C GLY A 187 10.45 -8.45 -24.71
N GLU A 188 11.48 -9.24 -24.42
CA GLU A 188 11.55 -10.05 -23.22
C GLU A 188 12.11 -9.23 -22.05
N GLY A 189 11.47 -9.33 -20.88
CA GLY A 189 11.94 -8.65 -19.67
C GLY A 189 13.20 -9.31 -19.12
N ARG A 190 14.29 -8.56 -19.01
CA ARG A 190 15.50 -9.00 -18.32
C ARG A 190 15.33 -8.88 -16.81
N ARG A 191 15.48 -9.97 -16.07
CA ARG A 191 15.42 -9.94 -14.60
C ARG A 191 16.69 -9.29 -14.04
N ILE A 192 16.50 -8.28 -13.19
CA ILE A 192 17.61 -7.55 -12.54
C ILE A 192 17.65 -7.77 -11.02
N ALA A 193 16.56 -8.23 -10.41
CA ALA A 193 16.52 -8.62 -9.01
C ALA A 193 15.49 -9.75 -8.81
N GLU A 194 15.73 -10.60 -7.81
CA GLU A 194 14.82 -11.68 -7.43
C GLU A 194 14.32 -11.48 -6.01
N PHE A 195 13.02 -11.74 -5.81
CA PHE A 195 12.38 -11.74 -4.49
C PHE A 195 11.61 -13.04 -4.28
N LYS A 196 11.58 -13.53 -3.04
CA LYS A 196 10.75 -14.69 -2.70
C LYS A 196 9.26 -14.29 -2.80
N PRO A 197 8.42 -14.97 -3.59
CA PRO A 197 6.99 -14.67 -3.67
C PRO A 197 6.24 -15.11 -2.40
N GLY A 198 4.98 -14.69 -2.27
CA GLY A 198 4.11 -15.02 -1.13
C GLY A 198 4.06 -13.93 -0.06
N GLY A 199 3.17 -14.08 0.93
CA GLY A 199 2.92 -13.08 1.95
C GLY A 199 2.43 -11.75 1.35
N HIS A 200 3.03 -10.64 1.78
CA HIS A 200 2.81 -9.36 1.12
C HIS A 200 3.46 -9.40 -0.27
N TRP A 201 2.64 -9.35 -1.29
CA TRP A 201 3.03 -9.62 -2.67
C TRP A 201 3.45 -8.39 -3.47
N THR A 202 3.13 -7.19 -3.00
CA THR A 202 3.45 -5.94 -3.69
C THR A 202 4.95 -5.67 -3.71
N ARG A 203 5.45 -5.11 -4.83
CA ARG A 203 6.82 -4.66 -5.01
C ARG A 203 6.76 -3.28 -5.63
N SER A 204 6.65 -2.25 -4.79
CA SER A 204 6.76 -0.86 -5.26
C SER A 204 8.17 -0.60 -5.79
N LEU A 205 8.29 0.32 -6.74
CA LEU A 205 9.56 0.76 -7.28
C LEU A 205 9.64 2.28 -7.24
N LEU A 206 10.83 2.79 -6.91
CA LEU A 206 11.17 4.21 -6.98
C LEU A 206 12.61 4.36 -7.45
N ALA A 207 12.83 5.12 -8.52
CA ALA A 207 14.19 5.47 -8.97
C ALA A 207 14.82 6.50 -8.04
N SER A 208 16.16 6.43 -7.84
CA SER A 208 16.91 7.51 -7.21
C SER A 208 16.88 8.78 -8.07
N PRO A 209 16.99 9.97 -7.48
CA PRO A 209 17.00 11.23 -8.24
C PRO A 209 18.10 11.29 -9.30
N ASP A 210 19.26 10.67 -9.05
CA ASP A 210 20.37 10.57 -10.00
C ASP A 210 20.22 9.48 -11.08
N GLY A 211 19.13 8.68 -11.02
CA GLY A 211 18.84 7.63 -11.96
C GLY A 211 19.78 6.42 -11.90
N LYS A 212 20.58 6.25 -10.83
CA LYS A 212 21.56 5.16 -10.73
C LYS A 212 21.06 3.97 -9.96
N ARG A 213 19.99 4.12 -9.17
CA ARG A 213 19.46 3.09 -8.28
C ARG A 213 17.95 2.97 -8.38
N LEU A 214 17.46 1.78 -8.06
CA LEU A 214 16.05 1.53 -7.78
C LEU A 214 15.87 1.12 -6.32
N TYR A 215 14.85 1.64 -5.68
CA TYR A 215 14.39 1.21 -4.38
C TYR A 215 13.13 0.39 -4.52
N ALA A 216 13.02 -0.71 -3.75
CA ALA A 216 11.87 -1.61 -3.81
C ALA A 216 11.36 -1.96 -2.41
N GLY A 217 10.06 -1.77 -2.17
CA GLY A 217 9.40 -2.24 -0.95
C GLY A 217 9.11 -3.74 -1.02
N VAL A 218 9.56 -4.50 -0.02
CA VAL A 218 9.37 -5.95 0.09
C VAL A 218 8.78 -6.29 1.46
N GLY A 219 7.48 -6.52 1.52
CA GLY A 219 6.80 -6.81 2.78
C GLY A 219 7.08 -8.23 3.32
N SER A 220 6.73 -8.45 4.59
CA SER A 220 6.92 -9.72 5.29
C SER A 220 6.16 -10.89 4.64
N LEU A 221 6.58 -12.11 4.92
CA LEU A 221 5.87 -13.32 4.52
C LEU A 221 4.65 -13.54 5.42
N THR A 222 4.80 -13.27 6.72
CA THR A 222 3.81 -13.57 7.74
C THR A 222 3.49 -12.35 8.60
N ASN A 223 2.55 -12.49 9.53
CA ASN A 223 2.15 -11.39 10.40
C ASN A 223 3.23 -10.98 11.40
N ILE A 224 3.83 -11.98 12.06
CA ILE A 224 4.81 -11.80 13.16
C ILE A 224 5.97 -12.80 13.07
N ALA A 225 6.46 -13.10 11.88
CA ALA A 225 7.45 -14.15 11.61
C ALA A 225 7.00 -15.55 12.08
N ASP A 226 5.72 -15.89 11.91
CA ASP A 226 5.09 -17.15 12.37
C ASP A 226 5.76 -18.41 11.81
N GLN A 227 6.48 -18.30 10.69
CA GLN A 227 7.26 -19.40 10.07
C GLN A 227 8.74 -19.34 10.44
N GLY A 228 9.14 -18.46 11.35
CA GLY A 228 10.50 -18.23 11.78
C GLY A 228 11.27 -17.24 10.90
N MET A 229 12.31 -16.64 11.47
CA MET A 229 13.10 -15.58 10.84
C MET A 229 13.79 -16.02 9.53
N ALA A 230 14.16 -17.28 9.39
CA ALA A 230 14.75 -17.79 8.14
C ALA A 230 13.78 -17.70 6.95
N ALA A 231 12.46 -17.79 7.18
CA ALA A 231 11.45 -17.62 6.14
C ALA A 231 11.27 -16.14 5.74
N GLU A 232 11.64 -15.24 6.63
CA GLU A 232 11.55 -13.78 6.42
C GLU A 232 12.85 -13.16 5.87
N GLU A 233 13.87 -13.96 5.59
CA GLU A 233 15.13 -13.49 5.04
C GLU A 233 14.92 -12.66 3.76
N GLY A 234 15.42 -11.40 3.74
CA GLY A 234 15.25 -10.44 2.64
C GLY A 234 13.86 -9.82 2.55
N ARG A 235 13.02 -9.97 3.58
CA ARG A 235 11.67 -9.41 3.67
C ARG A 235 11.55 -8.37 4.77
N ALA A 236 10.36 -7.75 4.87
CA ALA A 236 10.09 -6.63 5.79
C ALA A 236 11.16 -5.54 5.65
N ALA A 237 11.41 -5.13 4.41
CA ALA A 237 12.57 -4.32 4.05
C ALA A 237 12.31 -3.42 2.84
N VAL A 238 13.07 -2.33 2.78
CA VAL A 238 13.33 -1.61 1.53
C VAL A 238 14.65 -2.11 0.97
N TRP A 239 14.64 -2.51 -0.30
CA TRP A 239 15.82 -2.92 -1.06
C TRP A 239 16.34 -1.79 -1.92
N GLU A 240 17.66 -1.79 -2.16
CA GLU A 240 18.35 -0.95 -3.14
C GLU A 240 18.96 -1.85 -4.20
N VAL A 241 18.76 -1.49 -5.46
CA VAL A 241 19.35 -2.17 -6.63
C VAL A 241 20.16 -1.15 -7.40
N ASP A 242 21.46 -1.37 -7.54
CA ASP A 242 22.38 -0.58 -8.35
C ASP A 242 22.15 -0.95 -9.83
N LEU A 243 21.83 0.04 -10.67
CA LEU A 243 21.46 -0.21 -12.07
C LEU A 243 22.65 -0.42 -13.00
N GLU A 244 23.84 0.02 -12.60
CA GLU A 244 25.07 -0.19 -13.36
C GLU A 244 25.65 -1.58 -13.12
N THR A 245 25.75 -1.98 -11.85
CA THR A 245 26.39 -3.26 -11.46
C THR A 245 25.40 -4.42 -11.34
N GLY A 246 24.12 -4.14 -11.16
CA GLY A 246 23.08 -5.11 -10.85
C GLY A 246 23.13 -5.62 -9.40
N ALA A 247 23.97 -5.05 -8.54
CA ALA A 247 24.04 -5.42 -7.14
C ALA A 247 22.76 -5.03 -6.40
N ALA A 248 22.21 -5.98 -5.62
CA ALA A 248 21.01 -5.74 -4.82
C ALA A 248 21.28 -6.03 -3.35
N ARG A 249 20.81 -5.16 -2.46
CA ARG A 249 20.98 -5.30 -1.00
C ARG A 249 19.76 -4.79 -0.24
N VAL A 250 19.61 -5.23 0.99
CA VAL A 250 18.67 -4.61 1.93
C VAL A 250 19.22 -3.24 2.30
N PHE A 251 18.44 -2.18 2.01
CA PHE A 251 18.77 -0.80 2.37
C PHE A 251 18.34 -0.48 3.80
N ALA A 252 17.12 -0.90 4.19
CA ALA A 252 16.59 -0.76 5.55
C ALA A 252 15.67 -1.94 5.88
N GLY A 253 15.66 -2.37 7.14
CA GLY A 253 14.90 -3.55 7.58
C GLY A 253 13.97 -3.27 8.76
N GLY A 254 13.18 -4.30 9.15
CA GLY A 254 12.22 -4.18 10.25
C GLY A 254 10.98 -3.36 9.91
N LEU A 255 10.71 -3.13 8.62
CA LEU A 255 9.55 -2.46 8.05
C LEU A 255 8.54 -3.55 7.61
N ARG A 256 7.54 -3.87 8.43
CA ARG A 256 6.69 -5.06 8.19
C ARG A 256 6.16 -5.14 6.76
N ASN A 257 5.52 -4.10 6.26
CA ASN A 257 5.06 -4.04 4.88
C ASN A 257 5.22 -2.62 4.33
N PRO A 258 6.44 -2.22 3.90
CA PRO A 258 6.67 -0.95 3.23
C PRO A 258 6.09 -1.02 1.82
N VAL A 259 5.20 -0.09 1.47
CA VAL A 259 4.55 -0.11 0.15
C VAL A 259 4.86 1.16 -0.63
N GLY A 260 4.24 2.28 -0.31
CA GLY A 260 4.50 3.54 -1.00
C GLY A 260 5.91 4.04 -0.71
N LEU A 261 6.61 4.43 -1.75
CA LEU A 261 7.94 5.06 -1.69
C LEU A 261 7.86 6.42 -2.39
N ALA A 262 8.42 7.45 -1.78
CA ALA A 262 8.51 8.79 -2.37
C ALA A 262 9.76 9.52 -1.88
N TRP A 263 10.32 10.39 -2.73
CA TRP A 263 11.34 11.34 -2.34
C TRP A 263 10.68 12.61 -1.78
N GLU A 264 11.20 13.10 -0.68
CA GLU A 264 11.04 14.50 -0.29
C GLU A 264 12.17 15.28 -1.00
N PRO A 265 11.84 16.17 -1.95
CA PRO A 265 12.85 16.71 -2.88
C PRO A 265 13.80 17.74 -2.25
N GLY A 266 13.40 18.40 -1.15
CA GLY A 266 14.22 19.44 -0.51
C GLY A 266 15.46 18.88 0.18
N THR A 267 15.33 17.71 0.81
CA THR A 267 16.41 17.01 1.52
C THR A 267 16.86 15.72 0.84
N GLU A 268 16.23 15.37 -0.29
CA GLU A 268 16.42 14.08 -0.98
C GLU A 268 16.23 12.87 -0.03
N THR A 269 15.35 13.02 0.95
CA THR A 269 15.04 11.94 1.90
C THR A 269 14.04 10.97 1.29
N LEU A 270 14.37 9.67 1.35
CA LEU A 270 13.44 8.60 0.97
C LEU A 270 12.41 8.39 2.09
N TRP A 271 11.13 8.40 1.73
CA TRP A 271 10.01 8.14 2.63
C TRP A 271 9.24 6.90 2.22
N THR A 272 8.61 6.24 3.22
CA THR A 272 7.72 5.10 3.00
C THR A 272 6.53 5.12 3.95
N VAL A 273 5.43 4.51 3.52
CA VAL A 273 4.31 4.13 4.39
C VAL A 273 4.38 2.64 4.67
N VAL A 274 4.13 2.26 5.93
CA VAL A 274 4.25 0.88 6.41
C VAL A 274 2.96 0.44 7.05
N ASN A 275 2.49 -0.74 6.64
CA ASN A 275 1.39 -1.41 7.32
C ASN A 275 1.94 -2.33 8.40
N GLU A 276 1.52 -2.08 9.62
CA GLU A 276 1.95 -2.84 10.78
C GLU A 276 1.16 -4.14 11.00
N ARG A 277 1.56 -4.89 12.03
CA ARG A 277 1.03 -6.20 12.33
C ARG A 277 -0.41 -6.17 12.89
N ASP A 278 -1.12 -7.27 12.67
CA ASP A 278 -2.48 -7.50 13.16
C ASP A 278 -2.48 -8.21 14.52
N GLY A 279 -3.63 -8.15 15.23
CA GLY A 279 -3.93 -8.97 16.39
C GLY A 279 -3.45 -8.42 17.74
N LEU A 280 -3.22 -7.10 17.85
CA LEU A 280 -3.01 -6.39 19.12
C LEU A 280 -4.15 -5.41 19.46
N GLY A 281 -5.31 -5.56 18.84
CA GLY A 281 -6.47 -4.68 19.01
C GLY A 281 -6.60 -3.67 17.88
N ASP A 282 -7.59 -2.79 17.99
CA ASP A 282 -7.99 -1.87 16.91
C ASP A 282 -6.97 -0.75 16.64
N GLU A 283 -6.17 -0.35 17.63
CA GLU A 283 -5.31 0.84 17.56
C GLU A 283 -3.82 0.54 17.60
N THR A 284 -3.41 -0.70 17.88
CA THR A 284 -2.02 -1.05 18.14
C THR A 284 -1.57 -2.23 17.28
N PRO A 285 -0.40 -2.09 16.66
CA PRO A 285 0.38 -0.86 16.43
C PRO A 285 -0.26 0.01 15.36
N PRO A 286 0.02 1.33 15.33
CA PRO A 286 -0.40 2.16 14.23
C PRO A 286 0.41 1.86 12.97
N ASP A 287 -0.23 1.95 11.81
CA ASP A 287 0.47 2.15 10.54
C ASP A 287 1.20 3.49 10.57
N TYR A 288 2.26 3.66 9.77
CA TYR A 288 3.06 4.87 9.87
C TYR A 288 3.66 5.33 8.53
N LEU A 289 4.01 6.62 8.49
CA LEU A 289 4.87 7.26 7.51
C LEU A 289 6.23 7.51 8.15
N THR A 290 7.32 7.15 7.47
CA THR A 290 8.67 7.33 8.01
C THR A 290 9.72 7.59 6.94
N SER A 291 10.74 8.38 7.31
CA SER A 291 11.98 8.49 6.57
C SER A 291 12.73 7.16 6.60
N VAL A 292 13.31 6.75 5.46
CA VAL A 292 14.04 5.48 5.35
C VAL A 292 15.53 5.74 5.39
N ARG A 293 16.20 5.29 6.46
CA ARG A 293 17.64 5.48 6.67
C ARG A 293 18.42 4.25 6.24
N GLU A 294 19.52 4.45 5.55
CA GLU A 294 20.43 3.37 5.18
C GLU A 294 20.92 2.61 6.42
N GLY A 295 20.82 1.28 6.39
CA GLY A 295 21.12 0.42 7.54
C GLY A 295 20.13 0.51 8.70
N GLY A 296 19.06 1.33 8.58
CA GLY A 296 18.04 1.50 9.61
C GLY A 296 17.23 0.23 9.87
N PHE A 297 16.85 0.02 11.13
CA PHE A 297 15.96 -1.05 11.56
C PHE A 297 14.74 -0.45 12.27
N TYR A 298 13.51 -0.83 11.87
CA TYR A 298 12.27 -0.19 12.32
C TYR A 298 11.41 -1.08 13.22
N GLY A 299 11.98 -2.18 13.74
CA GLY A 299 11.45 -2.94 14.85
C GLY A 299 10.85 -4.30 14.50
N TRP A 300 10.09 -4.43 13.41
CA TRP A 300 9.43 -5.70 13.11
C TRP A 300 10.44 -6.86 12.93
N PRO A 301 10.19 -8.05 13.48
CA PRO A 301 9.02 -8.47 14.24
C PRO A 301 9.15 -8.32 15.76
N TYR A 302 10.26 -7.82 16.28
CA TYR A 302 10.59 -7.85 17.72
C TYR A 302 9.92 -6.75 18.54
N CYS A 303 9.70 -5.62 17.93
CA CYS A 303 9.08 -4.44 18.55
C CYS A 303 8.38 -3.59 17.49
N TYR A 304 7.59 -2.62 17.93
CA TYR A 304 6.88 -1.67 17.10
C TYR A 304 6.96 -0.27 17.71
N TRP A 305 6.71 0.76 16.89
CA TRP A 305 6.77 2.17 17.29
C TRP A 305 7.98 2.48 18.17
N GLY A 306 9.18 2.29 17.64
CA GLY A 306 10.44 2.33 18.37
C GLY A 306 10.69 1.01 19.10
N GLN A 307 10.93 1.09 20.41
CA GLN A 307 11.35 -0.07 21.21
C GLN A 307 10.22 -0.69 22.06
N THR A 308 8.95 -0.51 21.66
CA THR A 308 7.82 -1.18 22.32
C THR A 308 7.85 -2.67 21.96
N VAL A 309 8.22 -3.51 22.91
CA VAL A 309 8.45 -4.95 22.69
C VAL A 309 7.16 -5.68 22.32
N ASP A 310 7.19 -6.51 21.28
CA ASP A 310 6.16 -7.51 21.00
C ASP A 310 6.56 -8.83 21.67
N ASP A 311 5.99 -9.13 22.82
CA ASP A 311 6.30 -10.30 23.66
C ASP A 311 5.87 -11.64 23.05
N ARG A 312 5.08 -11.62 21.96
CA ARG A 312 4.63 -12.81 21.24
C ARG A 312 5.70 -13.38 20.28
N VAL A 313 6.82 -12.71 20.12
CA VAL A 313 7.94 -13.13 19.26
C VAL A 313 9.15 -13.42 20.11
N LYS A 314 9.93 -14.46 19.76
CA LYS A 314 11.22 -14.70 20.40
C LYS A 314 12.12 -13.47 20.23
N GLN A 315 12.47 -12.85 21.33
CA GLN A 315 13.15 -11.55 21.35
C GLN A 315 14.63 -11.63 20.95
N ASP A 316 15.08 -10.55 20.28
CA ASP A 316 16.48 -10.21 20.07
C ASP A 316 16.72 -8.80 20.66
N ALA A 317 17.25 -8.76 21.87
CA ALA A 317 17.48 -7.50 22.58
C ALA A 317 18.45 -6.54 21.86
N LYS A 318 19.38 -7.07 21.05
CA LYS A 318 20.28 -6.24 20.26
C LYS A 318 19.51 -5.54 19.12
N GLN A 319 18.65 -6.25 18.44
CA GLN A 319 17.79 -5.66 17.41
C GLN A 319 16.83 -4.62 17.99
N VAL A 320 16.16 -4.94 19.10
CA VAL A 320 15.27 -3.98 19.79
C VAL A 320 16.00 -2.70 20.16
N ALA A 321 17.23 -2.80 20.66
CA ALA A 321 18.02 -1.62 21.05
C ALA A 321 18.39 -0.70 19.86
N THR A 322 18.37 -1.21 18.63
CA THR A 322 18.67 -0.43 17.41
C THR A 322 17.41 0.08 16.71
N ALA A 323 16.23 -0.31 17.18
CA ALA A 323 14.98 0.03 16.51
C ALA A 323 14.73 1.56 16.50
N LEU A 324 14.50 2.08 15.31
CA LEU A 324 14.16 3.48 15.08
C LEU A 324 12.67 3.70 15.33
N THR A 325 12.34 4.84 15.94
CA THR A 325 10.94 5.27 16.04
C THR A 325 10.51 5.88 14.71
N PRO A 326 9.36 5.45 14.13
CA PRO A 326 8.80 6.10 12.95
C PRO A 326 8.46 7.57 13.16
N ASP A 327 8.45 8.35 12.07
CA ASP A 327 8.29 9.80 12.13
C ASP A 327 6.84 10.25 12.36
N TYR A 328 5.84 9.51 11.84
CA TYR A 328 4.43 9.94 11.91
C TYR A 328 3.48 8.74 11.89
N ALA A 329 2.66 8.59 12.92
CA ALA A 329 1.62 7.57 13.01
C ALA A 329 0.39 7.95 12.18
N LEU A 330 -0.18 6.96 11.50
CA LEU A 330 -1.33 7.12 10.59
C LEU A 330 -2.64 6.53 11.14
N GLY A 331 -2.58 5.96 12.36
CA GLY A 331 -3.69 5.23 12.97
C GLY A 331 -3.61 3.72 12.77
N GLY A 332 -4.35 2.96 13.60
CA GLY A 332 -4.33 1.49 13.53
C GLY A 332 -5.03 0.96 12.26
N HIS A 333 -4.38 0.00 11.58
CA HIS A 333 -4.93 -0.77 10.47
C HIS A 333 -5.46 0.05 9.28
N THR A 334 -4.91 1.23 9.00
CA THR A 334 -5.37 2.07 7.88
C THR A 334 -5.08 1.48 6.52
N ALA A 335 -4.16 0.50 6.45
CA ALA A 335 -3.62 -0.08 5.23
C ALA A 335 -3.14 1.00 4.26
N SER A 336 -2.24 1.88 4.73
CA SER A 336 -1.63 2.94 3.94
C SER A 336 -0.71 2.34 2.89
N LEU A 337 -1.05 2.49 1.59
CA LEU A 337 -0.38 1.82 0.47
C LEU A 337 0.29 2.81 -0.48
N GLY A 338 -0.47 3.74 -1.05
CA GLY A 338 0.05 4.75 -1.99
C GLY A 338 0.75 5.88 -1.25
N LEU A 339 1.81 6.43 -1.87
CA LEU A 339 2.54 7.58 -1.36
C LEU A 339 3.08 8.40 -2.53
N CYS A 340 2.85 9.72 -2.51
CA CYS A 340 3.55 10.65 -3.40
C CYS A 340 3.72 12.01 -2.74
N TRP A 341 4.78 12.71 -3.15
CA TRP A 341 5.03 14.10 -2.77
C TRP A 341 4.15 15.07 -3.57
N LEU A 342 3.59 16.05 -2.89
CA LEU A 342 2.90 17.20 -3.47
C LEU A 342 3.61 18.48 -3.02
N PRO A 343 4.12 19.32 -3.95
CA PRO A 343 4.77 20.58 -3.60
C PRO A 343 3.77 21.59 -3.05
N ALA A 344 4.25 22.63 -2.38
CA ALA A 344 3.41 23.72 -1.89
C ALA A 344 2.61 24.34 -3.03
N GLY A 345 1.31 24.56 -2.79
CA GLY A 345 0.38 25.11 -3.78
C GLY A 345 -0.08 24.13 -4.86
N TYR A 346 0.24 22.83 -4.73
CA TYR A 346 -0.31 21.80 -5.63
C TYR A 346 -1.85 21.87 -5.68
N PHE A 347 -2.47 21.92 -4.54
CA PHE A 347 -3.85 22.41 -4.40
C PHE A 347 -3.83 23.82 -3.82
N PRO A 348 -4.67 24.75 -4.29
CA PRO A 348 -4.68 26.13 -3.84
C PRO A 348 -4.76 26.28 -2.31
N GLY A 349 -3.75 26.94 -1.72
CA GLY A 349 -3.65 27.14 -0.27
C GLY A 349 -3.20 25.92 0.56
N TRP A 350 -2.78 24.82 -0.09
CA TRP A 350 -2.21 23.68 0.61
C TRP A 350 -0.68 23.82 0.72
N PRO A 351 -0.07 23.48 1.87
CA PRO A 351 1.38 23.40 2.01
C PRO A 351 1.94 22.24 1.19
N GLU A 352 3.25 22.09 1.20
CA GLU A 352 3.91 20.87 0.73
C GLU A 352 3.63 19.69 1.65
N GLY A 353 3.74 18.46 1.13
CA GLY A 353 3.55 17.27 1.94
C GLY A 353 3.35 15.99 1.13
N MET A 354 2.88 14.96 1.82
CA MET A 354 2.67 13.63 1.25
C MET A 354 1.18 13.30 1.12
N ALA A 355 0.75 12.94 -0.09
CA ALA A 355 -0.55 12.30 -0.31
C ALA A 355 -0.41 10.79 -0.09
N ILE A 356 -1.39 10.18 0.61
CA ILE A 356 -1.38 8.78 1.02
C ILE A 356 -2.72 8.13 0.69
N GLY A 357 -2.69 7.04 -0.09
CA GLY A 357 -3.85 6.19 -0.32
C GLY A 357 -4.00 5.17 0.82
N GLN A 358 -5.08 5.26 1.57
CA GLN A 358 -5.41 4.35 2.68
C GLN A 358 -6.47 3.33 2.21
N HIS A 359 -6.02 2.10 1.95
CA HIS A 359 -6.85 1.02 1.40
C HIS A 359 -7.95 0.55 2.36
N GLY A 360 -7.73 0.72 3.65
CA GLY A 360 -8.71 0.45 4.70
C GLY A 360 -8.56 -0.90 5.38
N SER A 361 -9.02 -0.92 6.63
CA SER A 361 -8.85 -2.02 7.57
C SER A 361 -9.76 -3.22 7.27
N TRP A 362 -9.35 -4.38 7.84
CA TRP A 362 -10.16 -5.59 7.90
C TRP A 362 -10.09 -6.24 9.31
N ASN A 363 -9.04 -5.93 10.08
CA ASN A 363 -8.81 -6.45 11.45
C ASN A 363 -9.15 -5.40 12.50
N ARG A 364 -10.40 -4.88 12.48
CA ARG A 364 -10.82 -3.78 13.32
C ARG A 364 -12.33 -3.78 13.54
N SER A 365 -12.79 -3.34 14.74
CA SER A 365 -14.22 -3.26 15.09
C SER A 365 -14.94 -2.14 14.34
N ASN A 366 -14.37 -0.94 14.34
CA ASN A 366 -14.77 0.18 13.50
C ASN A 366 -13.73 0.33 12.40
N LEU A 367 -14.15 0.37 11.15
CA LEU A 367 -13.24 0.43 10.02
C LEU A 367 -12.46 1.75 10.02
N SER A 368 -11.21 1.72 9.58
CA SER A 368 -10.32 2.87 9.39
C SER A 368 -9.69 2.85 8.01
N GLY A 369 -9.14 4.00 7.58
CA GLY A 369 -8.67 4.17 6.20
C GLY A 369 -9.85 4.39 5.24
N TYR A 370 -9.87 3.73 4.08
CA TYR A 370 -10.87 3.92 3.02
C TYR A 370 -10.97 5.40 2.58
N ARG A 371 -9.81 6.03 2.40
CA ARG A 371 -9.71 7.46 2.05
C ARG A 371 -8.34 7.77 1.46
N VAL A 372 -8.21 8.93 0.88
CA VAL A 372 -6.93 9.53 0.51
C VAL A 372 -6.68 10.70 1.43
N ILE A 373 -5.54 10.71 2.11
CA ILE A 373 -5.16 11.75 3.05
C ILE A 373 -3.93 12.51 2.56
N PHE A 374 -3.73 13.70 3.12
CA PHE A 374 -2.54 14.52 2.95
C PHE A 374 -1.92 14.79 4.32
N VAL A 375 -0.65 14.47 4.48
CA VAL A 375 0.15 14.80 5.66
C VAL A 375 1.00 16.03 5.34
N PRO A 376 0.75 17.19 5.98
CA PRO A 376 1.52 18.41 5.75
C PRO A 376 2.98 18.25 6.20
N PHE A 377 3.90 18.85 5.44
CA PHE A 377 5.33 18.90 5.73
C PHE A 377 5.80 20.34 5.93
N ALA A 378 6.88 20.47 6.67
CA ALA A 378 7.67 21.67 6.83
C ALA A 378 9.11 21.27 7.12
N ASP A 379 10.08 21.97 6.54
CA ASP A 379 11.51 21.69 6.73
C ASP A 379 11.88 20.20 6.47
N GLY A 380 11.31 19.60 5.42
CA GLY A 380 11.59 18.24 4.98
C GLY A 380 11.01 17.11 5.84
N LYS A 381 10.08 17.40 6.76
CA LYS A 381 9.45 16.41 7.66
C LYS A 381 7.99 16.75 7.93
N PRO A 382 7.17 15.80 8.44
CA PRO A 382 5.80 16.09 8.85
C PRO A 382 5.75 17.27 9.82
N SER A 383 4.88 18.24 9.54
CA SER A 383 4.77 19.49 10.30
C SER A 383 4.21 19.31 11.73
N GLY A 384 3.67 18.12 12.03
CA GLY A 384 2.94 17.84 13.26
C GLY A 384 1.45 18.19 13.22
N GLU A 385 0.99 18.83 12.14
CA GLU A 385 -0.45 19.04 11.91
C GLU A 385 -1.18 17.71 11.69
N ALA A 386 -2.49 17.69 12.01
CA ALA A 386 -3.34 16.56 11.67
C ALA A 386 -3.44 16.37 10.14
N PRO A 387 -3.55 15.11 9.66
CA PRO A 387 -3.72 14.86 8.25
C PRO A 387 -5.07 15.42 7.77
N ARG A 388 -5.11 15.85 6.50
CA ARG A 388 -6.31 16.36 5.83
C ARG A 388 -6.84 15.30 4.87
N ASP A 389 -8.16 15.13 4.78
CA ASP A 389 -8.72 14.29 3.72
C ASP A 389 -8.57 14.99 2.36
N ILE A 390 -8.14 14.24 1.32
CA ILE A 390 -8.24 14.62 -0.10
C ILE A 390 -9.52 14.03 -0.68
N LEU A 391 -9.72 12.71 -0.48
CA LEU A 391 -10.92 11.98 -0.88
C LEU A 391 -11.44 11.12 0.27
N SER A 392 -12.74 11.06 0.44
CA SER A 392 -13.45 10.22 1.41
C SER A 392 -14.71 9.60 0.78
N GLY A 393 -15.56 8.94 1.56
CA GLY A 393 -16.83 8.39 1.08
C GLY A 393 -16.71 7.05 0.33
N PHE A 394 -15.65 6.29 0.55
CA PHE A 394 -15.46 4.96 -0.05
C PHE A 394 -16.22 3.83 0.65
N LEU A 395 -16.79 4.09 1.84
CA LEU A 395 -17.61 3.15 2.62
C LEU A 395 -19.05 3.62 2.72
N SER A 396 -19.99 2.67 2.84
CA SER A 396 -21.35 2.97 3.28
C SER A 396 -21.34 3.46 4.73
N PRO A 397 -22.33 4.29 5.15
CA PRO A 397 -22.40 4.83 6.52
C PRO A 397 -22.48 3.75 7.60
N ASP A 398 -23.01 2.58 7.29
CA ASP A 398 -23.10 1.42 8.20
C ASP A 398 -21.90 0.47 8.11
N GLU A 399 -20.89 0.82 7.31
CA GLU A 399 -19.64 0.07 7.07
C GLU A 399 -19.85 -1.38 6.57
N LYS A 400 -20.99 -1.68 5.95
CA LYS A 400 -21.25 -3.01 5.38
C LYS A 400 -20.79 -3.17 3.97
N ASP A 401 -20.78 -2.08 3.21
CA ASP A 401 -20.42 -2.06 1.80
C ASP A 401 -19.25 -1.09 1.56
N SER A 402 -18.37 -1.43 0.62
CA SER A 402 -17.36 -0.52 0.08
C SER A 402 -17.65 -0.23 -1.39
N TRP A 403 -17.67 1.06 -1.72
CA TRP A 403 -17.78 1.54 -3.08
C TRP A 403 -16.43 1.47 -3.79
N GLY A 404 -15.36 1.69 -3.05
CA GLY A 404 -13.99 1.69 -3.54
C GLY A 404 -12.98 1.49 -2.41
N ARG A 405 -11.71 1.30 -2.80
CA ARG A 405 -10.56 1.22 -1.88
C ARG A 405 -9.33 1.88 -2.54
N PRO A 406 -8.90 3.06 -2.06
CA PRO A 406 -7.76 3.77 -2.65
C PRO A 406 -6.45 2.99 -2.46
N VAL A 407 -5.61 2.96 -3.49
CA VAL A 407 -4.28 2.31 -3.46
C VAL A 407 -3.20 3.28 -3.89
N GLY A 408 -2.76 3.24 -5.13
CA GLY A 408 -1.75 4.12 -5.67
C GLY A 408 -2.24 5.55 -5.79
N VAL A 409 -1.38 6.50 -5.44
CA VAL A 409 -1.58 7.94 -5.66
C VAL A 409 -0.36 8.49 -6.39
N THR A 410 -0.58 9.37 -7.37
CA THR A 410 0.52 9.99 -8.12
C THR A 410 0.10 11.33 -8.73
N PRO A 411 1.00 12.31 -8.83
CA PRO A 411 0.75 13.52 -9.61
C PRO A 411 0.42 13.18 -11.07
N GLY A 412 -0.69 13.72 -11.56
CA GLY A 412 -1.10 13.60 -12.96
C GLY A 412 -0.35 14.58 -13.87
N PRO A 413 -0.40 14.35 -15.21
CA PRO A 413 0.34 15.17 -16.18
C PRO A 413 -0.18 16.60 -16.29
N ASP A 414 -1.41 16.83 -15.85
CA ASP A 414 -2.14 18.11 -15.93
C ASP A 414 -2.23 18.85 -14.57
N GLY A 415 -1.39 18.48 -13.61
CA GLY A 415 -1.41 19.03 -12.25
C GLY A 415 -2.54 18.45 -11.38
N SER A 416 -3.23 17.41 -11.83
CA SER A 416 -4.19 16.64 -11.03
C SER A 416 -3.49 15.63 -10.14
N LEU A 417 -4.17 15.13 -9.11
CA LEU A 417 -3.78 13.92 -8.39
C LEU A 417 -4.59 12.74 -8.94
N LEU A 418 -3.90 11.71 -9.43
CA LEU A 418 -4.51 10.45 -9.84
C LEU A 418 -4.52 9.45 -8.69
N VAL A 419 -5.63 8.73 -8.53
CA VAL A 419 -5.86 7.76 -7.45
C VAL A 419 -6.38 6.46 -8.02
N ALA A 420 -5.64 5.37 -7.82
CA ALA A 420 -6.12 4.02 -8.17
C ALA A 420 -7.10 3.52 -7.12
N ASP A 421 -8.24 3.02 -7.58
CA ASP A 421 -9.29 2.42 -6.76
C ASP A 421 -9.56 1.00 -7.26
N ASP A 422 -9.05 0.02 -6.52
CA ASP A 422 -9.04 -1.37 -6.97
C ASP A 422 -10.40 -2.08 -6.86
N VAL A 423 -11.25 -1.67 -5.92
CA VAL A 423 -12.63 -2.17 -5.78
C VAL A 423 -13.57 -1.45 -6.71
N GLY A 424 -13.35 -0.16 -6.94
CA GLY A 424 -14.11 0.65 -7.88
C GLY A 424 -13.79 0.37 -9.34
N ASP A 425 -12.67 -0.31 -9.64
CA ASP A 425 -12.17 -0.52 -11.02
C ASP A 425 -11.95 0.82 -11.78
N VAL A 426 -11.49 1.87 -11.07
CA VAL A 426 -11.40 3.25 -11.54
C VAL A 426 -10.03 3.86 -11.19
N ILE A 427 -9.53 4.72 -12.07
CA ILE A 427 -8.57 5.76 -11.72
C ILE A 427 -9.33 7.07 -11.55
N TRP A 428 -9.31 7.62 -10.35
CA TRP A 428 -9.90 8.92 -10.05
C TRP A 428 -8.91 10.04 -10.36
N ARG A 429 -9.42 11.18 -10.84
CA ARG A 429 -8.68 12.41 -11.07
C ARG A 429 -9.20 13.50 -10.15
N VAL A 430 -8.31 14.07 -9.33
CA VAL A 430 -8.64 15.14 -8.37
C VAL A 430 -7.94 16.42 -8.79
N THR A 431 -8.70 17.51 -8.89
CA THR A 431 -8.19 18.84 -9.27
C THR A 431 -8.74 19.91 -8.33
N ALA A 432 -8.20 21.11 -8.41
CA ALA A 432 -8.87 22.30 -7.85
C ALA A 432 -10.26 22.47 -8.48
N ALA A 433 -11.24 22.98 -7.68
CA ALA A 433 -12.62 23.18 -8.10
C ALA A 433 -12.79 24.40 -9.01
#